data_6105cb5b93376c3ba38dd4387d80043c
#
_entry.id   6105cb5b93376c3ba38dd4387d80043c
#
_cell.length_a   1.000
_cell.length_b   1.000
_cell.length_c   1.000
_cell.angle_alpha   90.00
_cell.angle_beta   90.00
_cell.angle_gamma   90.00
#
_symmetry.space_group_name_H-M   'P 1'
#
loop_
_entity.id
_entity.type
_entity.pdbx_description
1 polymer ?
#
loop_
_entity_poly.entity_id
_entity_poly.type
_entity_poly.pdbx_seq_one_letter_code
_entity_poly.pdbx_strand_id
1 'polypeptide(L)'
;FGMLLHMHRGTPYIYEGEELGMTNAHFTELGQYRDLEAINAYRQRVEEARCQSSESMMAALALIGRDNARTPMQWDASRYAGFTPADAATEPWIGVNPNHVEINAAEEFDDPESVYGFYKKLIAMRHDNATVATGEWNLLAADDEQVYAFTRTSGDDTILVVVNLTDRSAGLPGEVAELLGDGVAESQILLSTYDVAHSVKSIARGELARWEGVVIQL
;
A
#
# COMPACT_ATOMS: atom_id res chain seq x y z
N PHE A 1 -1.85 2.83 1.22
CA PHE A 1 -0.54 3.46 1.55
C PHE A 1 0.06 4.19 0.36
N GLY A 2 0.06 3.65 -0.88
CA GLY A 2 0.59 4.32 -2.07
C GLY A 2 0.08 5.75 -2.25
N MET A 3 -1.23 5.99 -2.04
CA MET A 3 -1.81 7.34 -2.08
C MET A 3 -1.12 8.27 -1.07
N LEU A 4 -0.99 7.87 0.19
CA LEU A 4 -0.33 8.67 1.21
C LEU A 4 1.10 9.01 0.80
N LEU A 5 1.87 8.00 0.40
CA LEU A 5 3.26 8.17 -0.01
C LEU A 5 3.41 9.21 -1.13
N HIS A 6 2.55 9.12 -2.17
CA HIS A 6 2.63 10.01 -3.33
C HIS A 6 2.08 11.43 -3.05
N MET A 7 1.11 11.56 -2.14
CA MET A 7 0.53 12.86 -1.81
C MET A 7 1.33 13.63 -0.75
N HIS A 8 2.23 12.99 -0.01
CA HIS A 8 3.13 13.67 0.91
C HIS A 8 4.13 14.61 0.20
N ARG A 9 4.65 15.59 0.95
CA ARG A 9 5.76 16.43 0.52
C ARG A 9 7.06 15.62 0.59
N GLY A 10 7.86 15.67 -0.45
CA GLY A 10 9.13 14.95 -0.56
C GLY A 10 9.17 14.07 -1.80
N THR A 11 10.20 13.25 -1.95
CA THR A 11 10.35 12.30 -3.05
C THR A 11 9.75 10.97 -2.66
N PRO A 12 8.71 10.48 -3.35
CA PRO A 12 8.20 9.14 -3.12
C PRO A 12 9.18 8.10 -3.66
N TYR A 13 9.34 7.02 -2.92
CA TYR A 13 10.07 5.82 -3.35
C TYR A 13 9.08 4.68 -3.45
N ILE A 14 9.04 4.02 -4.59
CA ILE A 14 8.24 2.82 -4.81
C ILE A 14 9.17 1.64 -4.60
N TYR A 15 8.84 0.77 -3.63
CA TYR A 15 9.56 -0.49 -3.48
C TYR A 15 9.02 -1.49 -4.49
N GLU A 16 9.92 -2.16 -5.22
CA GLU A 16 9.55 -3.09 -6.29
C GLU A 16 8.54 -4.13 -5.82
N GLY A 17 7.42 -4.23 -6.53
CA GLY A 17 6.29 -5.11 -6.23
C GLY A 17 5.15 -4.47 -5.45
N GLU A 18 5.35 -3.32 -4.76
CA GLU A 18 4.22 -2.64 -4.11
C GLU A 18 3.22 -2.09 -5.12
N GLU A 19 3.69 -1.70 -6.32
CA GLU A 19 2.87 -1.25 -7.43
C GLU A 19 2.02 -2.35 -8.06
N LEU A 20 2.30 -3.62 -7.74
CA LEU A 20 1.48 -4.78 -8.10
C LEU A 20 0.68 -5.31 -6.90
N GLY A 21 0.77 -4.69 -5.73
CA GLY A 21 0.16 -5.23 -4.53
C GLY A 21 0.72 -6.58 -4.09
N MET A 22 2.00 -6.87 -4.38
CA MET A 22 2.66 -8.08 -3.91
C MET A 22 2.56 -8.20 -2.39
N THR A 23 2.28 -9.40 -1.91
CA THR A 23 2.08 -9.69 -0.48
C THR A 23 3.21 -10.55 0.09
N ASN A 24 3.17 -10.79 1.40
CA ASN A 24 4.05 -11.76 2.04
C ASN A 24 3.88 -13.16 1.45
N ALA A 25 4.99 -13.88 1.27
CA ALA A 25 5.00 -15.22 0.70
C ALA A 25 4.49 -16.32 1.65
N HIS A 26 4.37 -16.01 2.96
CA HIS A 26 3.93 -16.95 4.00
C HIS A 26 4.71 -18.27 4.00
N PHE A 27 6.04 -18.20 3.94
CA PHE A 27 6.89 -19.38 4.03
C PHE A 27 6.61 -20.18 5.31
N THR A 28 6.47 -21.50 5.18
CA THR A 28 6.07 -22.42 6.26
C THR A 28 7.23 -23.20 6.87
N GLU A 29 8.39 -23.21 6.21
CA GLU A 29 9.57 -23.95 6.63
C GLU A 29 10.78 -23.01 6.76
N LEU A 30 11.59 -23.21 7.79
CA LEU A 30 12.82 -22.43 8.02
C LEU A 30 13.78 -22.46 6.82
N GLY A 31 13.84 -23.59 6.12
CA GLY A 31 14.68 -23.78 4.94
C GLY A 31 14.33 -22.90 3.74
N GLN A 32 13.16 -22.28 3.72
CA GLN A 32 12.73 -21.34 2.68
C GLN A 32 13.31 -19.93 2.90
N TYR A 33 13.69 -19.60 4.15
CA TYR A 33 14.29 -18.32 4.48
C TYR A 33 15.78 -18.26 4.11
N ARG A 34 16.24 -17.07 3.77
CA ARG A 34 17.62 -16.74 3.41
C ARG A 34 18.20 -15.68 4.34
N ASP A 35 17.37 -14.95 5.06
CA ASP A 35 17.79 -13.94 6.02
C ASP A 35 18.52 -14.59 7.22
N LEU A 36 19.81 -14.30 7.34
CA LEU A 36 20.63 -14.84 8.44
C LEU A 36 20.13 -14.39 9.81
N GLU A 37 19.55 -13.20 9.93
CA GLU A 37 18.99 -12.73 11.20
C GLU A 37 17.79 -13.58 11.61
N ALA A 38 16.88 -13.87 10.67
CA ALA A 38 15.74 -14.75 10.90
C ALA A 38 16.18 -16.17 11.30
N ILE A 39 17.14 -16.75 10.56
CA ILE A 39 17.66 -18.09 10.81
C ILE A 39 18.37 -18.15 12.17
N ASN A 40 19.18 -17.16 12.50
CA ASN A 40 19.89 -17.11 13.79
C ASN A 40 18.92 -16.87 14.95
N ALA A 41 17.91 -16.02 14.79
CA ALA A 41 16.87 -15.80 15.80
C ALA A 41 16.08 -17.09 16.08
N TYR A 42 15.74 -17.84 15.01
CA TYR A 42 15.10 -19.14 15.18
C TYR A 42 15.98 -20.12 15.98
N ARG A 43 17.26 -20.30 15.57
CA ARG A 43 18.19 -21.17 16.27
C ARG A 43 18.32 -20.78 17.73
N GLN A 44 18.54 -19.51 18.02
CA GLN A 44 18.78 -19.01 19.37
C GLN A 44 17.55 -19.16 20.28
N ARG A 45 16.35 -18.83 19.79
CA ARG A 45 15.14 -18.81 20.63
C ARG A 45 14.43 -20.15 20.70
N VAL A 46 14.41 -20.91 19.59
CA VAL A 46 13.68 -22.19 19.52
C VAL A 46 14.56 -23.36 19.90
N GLU A 47 15.77 -23.47 19.31
CA GLU A 47 16.62 -24.65 19.48
C GLU A 47 17.47 -24.57 20.77
N GLU A 48 18.14 -23.44 20.99
CA GLU A 48 19.09 -23.28 22.11
C GLU A 48 18.37 -22.88 23.41
N ALA A 49 17.80 -21.68 23.45
CA ALA A 49 17.16 -21.12 24.64
C ALA A 49 15.80 -21.74 24.95
N ARG A 50 15.12 -22.31 23.96
CA ARG A 50 13.77 -22.93 24.06
C ARG A 50 12.74 -22.03 24.75
N CYS A 51 12.85 -20.71 24.52
CA CYS A 51 11.95 -19.71 25.07
C CYS A 51 10.77 -19.35 24.14
N GLN A 52 10.78 -19.88 22.92
CA GLN A 52 9.70 -19.69 21.93
C GLN A 52 9.45 -21.01 21.17
N SER A 53 8.20 -21.32 20.87
CA SER A 53 7.89 -22.50 20.05
C SER A 53 8.23 -22.27 18.58
N SER A 54 8.54 -23.34 17.85
CA SER A 54 8.76 -23.31 16.41
C SER A 54 7.58 -22.68 15.67
N GLU A 55 6.36 -23.10 16.01
CA GLU A 55 5.13 -22.58 15.42
C GLU A 55 5.00 -21.06 15.59
N SER A 56 5.18 -20.56 16.82
CA SER A 56 5.13 -19.12 17.10
C SER A 56 6.22 -18.34 16.37
N MET A 57 7.43 -18.87 16.29
CA MET A 57 8.52 -18.22 15.58
C MET A 57 8.29 -18.19 14.06
N MET A 58 7.83 -19.30 13.48
CA MET A 58 7.50 -19.37 12.06
C MET A 58 6.34 -18.42 11.69
N ALA A 59 5.30 -18.33 12.53
CA ALA A 59 4.22 -17.39 12.36
C ALA A 59 4.72 -15.91 12.35
N ALA A 60 5.64 -15.59 13.28
CA ALA A 60 6.24 -14.25 13.32
C ALA A 60 7.09 -13.96 12.06
N LEU A 61 7.89 -14.93 11.59
CA LEU A 61 8.70 -14.78 10.38
C LEU A 61 7.82 -14.64 9.13
N ALA A 62 6.73 -15.38 9.02
CA ALA A 62 5.78 -15.27 7.91
C ALA A 62 5.11 -13.87 7.86
N LEU A 63 4.96 -13.22 9.02
CA LEU A 63 4.34 -11.90 9.10
C LEU A 63 5.33 -10.75 8.88
N ILE A 64 6.50 -10.80 9.53
CA ILE A 64 7.43 -9.65 9.58
C ILE A 64 8.84 -9.97 9.07
N GLY A 65 9.09 -11.19 8.56
CA GLY A 65 10.41 -11.57 8.04
C GLY A 65 10.81 -10.74 6.80
N ARG A 66 12.06 -10.27 6.77
CA ARG A 66 12.57 -9.45 5.64
C ARG A 66 12.53 -10.15 4.30
N ASP A 67 12.57 -11.48 4.29
CA ASP A 67 12.53 -12.25 3.05
C ASP A 67 11.20 -12.13 2.30
N ASN A 68 10.12 -11.74 2.99
CA ASN A 68 8.85 -11.41 2.32
C ASN A 68 9.00 -10.28 1.29
N ALA A 69 9.90 -9.33 1.55
CA ALA A 69 10.19 -8.21 0.64
C ALA A 69 11.32 -8.53 -0.37
N ARG A 70 11.81 -9.77 -0.43
CA ARG A 70 12.92 -10.19 -1.32
C ARG A 70 12.54 -11.28 -2.28
N THR A 71 11.27 -11.67 -2.31
CA THR A 71 10.76 -12.63 -3.27
C THR A 71 10.92 -12.10 -4.69
N PRO A 72 11.12 -12.96 -5.70
CA PRO A 72 11.21 -12.54 -7.09
C PRO A 72 10.01 -11.69 -7.51
N MET A 73 10.28 -10.65 -8.31
CA MET A 73 9.23 -9.84 -8.94
C MET A 73 8.28 -10.70 -9.74
N GLN A 74 6.99 -10.46 -9.61
CA GLN A 74 5.93 -11.25 -10.24
C GLN A 74 5.57 -10.65 -11.61
N TRP A 75 6.28 -11.07 -12.67
CA TRP A 75 6.06 -10.55 -14.02
C TRP A 75 4.89 -11.23 -14.72
N ASP A 76 4.70 -12.54 -14.50
CA ASP A 76 3.63 -13.34 -15.10
C ASP A 76 3.26 -14.57 -14.25
N ALA A 77 2.28 -15.35 -14.72
CA ALA A 77 1.80 -16.57 -14.06
C ALA A 77 2.67 -17.83 -14.33
N SER A 78 3.83 -17.72 -14.99
CA SER A 78 4.70 -18.87 -15.26
C SER A 78 5.40 -19.40 -14.01
N ARG A 79 6.00 -20.60 -14.08
CA ARG A 79 6.60 -21.34 -12.94
C ARG A 79 7.44 -20.50 -12.00
N TYR A 80 8.21 -19.55 -12.54
CA TYR A 80 9.08 -18.67 -11.77
C TYR A 80 8.66 -17.19 -11.91
N ALA A 81 7.36 -16.97 -12.10
CA ALA A 81 6.77 -15.63 -12.21
C ALA A 81 7.40 -14.75 -13.29
N GLY A 82 7.92 -15.35 -14.38
CA GLY A 82 8.66 -14.62 -15.42
C GLY A 82 10.00 -14.04 -14.96
N PHE A 83 10.38 -14.23 -13.69
CA PHE A 83 11.65 -13.75 -13.14
C PHE A 83 12.86 -14.47 -13.73
N THR A 84 12.71 -15.76 -14.00
CA THR A 84 13.66 -16.58 -14.76
C THR A 84 12.89 -17.52 -15.68
N PRO A 85 13.47 -18.00 -16.79
CA PRO A 85 12.77 -18.91 -17.70
C PRO A 85 12.19 -20.12 -16.96
N ALA A 86 10.97 -20.53 -17.35
CA ALA A 86 10.27 -21.65 -16.70
C ALA A 86 11.00 -23.00 -16.79
N ASP A 87 11.87 -23.15 -17.79
CA ASP A 87 12.74 -24.32 -18.04
C ASP A 87 14.15 -24.14 -17.46
N ALA A 88 14.41 -23.09 -16.69
CA ALA A 88 15.70 -22.88 -16.07
C ALA A 88 16.11 -24.07 -15.20
N ALA A 89 17.40 -24.47 -15.31
CA ALA A 89 17.96 -25.59 -14.57
C ALA A 89 18.07 -25.33 -13.05
N THR A 90 18.08 -24.06 -12.65
CA THR A 90 18.18 -23.61 -11.26
C THR A 90 17.00 -22.75 -10.88
N GLU A 91 16.47 -22.98 -9.69
CA GLU A 91 15.43 -22.15 -9.09
C GLU A 91 15.97 -20.79 -8.67
N PRO A 92 15.11 -19.76 -8.54
CA PRO A 92 15.49 -18.49 -7.93
C PRO A 92 16.08 -18.70 -6.53
N TRP A 93 17.00 -17.83 -6.14
CA TRP A 93 17.68 -17.88 -4.84
C TRP A 93 16.73 -17.95 -3.63
N ILE A 94 15.59 -17.27 -3.71
CA ILE A 94 14.47 -17.35 -2.78
C ILE A 94 13.21 -17.75 -3.56
N GLY A 95 12.29 -18.48 -2.92
CA GLY A 95 11.10 -18.97 -3.58
C GLY A 95 10.18 -17.85 -4.08
N VAL A 96 9.52 -18.08 -5.20
CA VAL A 96 8.46 -17.21 -5.72
C VAL A 96 7.25 -17.28 -4.79
N ASN A 97 6.57 -16.16 -4.57
CA ASN A 97 5.31 -16.15 -3.85
C ASN A 97 4.25 -16.94 -4.65
N PRO A 98 3.56 -17.92 -4.05
CA PRO A 98 2.57 -18.75 -4.75
C PRO A 98 1.43 -17.97 -5.41
N ASN A 99 1.12 -16.76 -4.93
CA ASN A 99 0.05 -15.94 -5.47
C ASN A 99 0.40 -15.22 -6.80
N HIS A 100 1.61 -15.43 -7.35
CA HIS A 100 2.01 -14.85 -8.63
C HIS A 100 1.10 -15.25 -9.81
N VAL A 101 0.33 -16.33 -9.65
CA VAL A 101 -0.65 -16.74 -10.64
C VAL A 101 -1.86 -15.81 -10.74
N GLU A 102 -2.08 -14.99 -9.71
CA GLU A 102 -3.20 -14.03 -9.60
C GLU A 102 -2.71 -12.58 -9.56
N ILE A 103 -1.57 -12.34 -8.88
CA ILE A 103 -0.98 -11.01 -8.72
C ILE A 103 0.30 -10.97 -9.53
N ASN A 104 0.28 -10.33 -10.69
CA ASN A 104 1.45 -10.20 -11.55
C ASN A 104 1.30 -9.06 -12.56
N ALA A 105 2.42 -8.57 -13.07
CA ALA A 105 2.45 -7.45 -13.98
C ALA A 105 1.69 -7.69 -15.29
N ALA A 106 1.70 -8.94 -15.82
CA ALA A 106 1.03 -9.23 -17.08
C ALA A 106 -0.49 -9.10 -16.98
N GLU A 107 -1.07 -9.51 -15.85
CA GLU A 107 -2.52 -9.37 -15.61
C GLU A 107 -2.93 -7.92 -15.31
N GLU A 108 -2.06 -7.14 -14.66
CA GLU A 108 -2.39 -5.79 -14.19
C GLU A 108 -2.09 -4.69 -15.20
N PHE A 109 -1.19 -4.93 -16.15
CA PHE A 109 -0.64 -3.88 -17.02
C PHE A 109 -1.71 -3.13 -17.83
N ASP A 110 -2.70 -3.83 -18.34
CA ASP A 110 -3.79 -3.29 -19.16
C ASP A 110 -5.09 -3.03 -18.37
N ASP A 111 -5.11 -3.34 -17.07
CA ASP A 111 -6.26 -3.08 -16.19
C ASP A 111 -6.12 -1.72 -15.48
N PRO A 112 -6.92 -0.70 -15.85
CA PRO A 112 -6.87 0.61 -15.22
C PRO A 112 -7.35 0.62 -13.75
N GLU A 113 -8.03 -0.44 -13.31
CA GLU A 113 -8.55 -0.59 -11.94
C GLU A 113 -7.65 -1.46 -11.06
N SER A 114 -6.56 -2.01 -11.62
CA SER A 114 -5.54 -2.74 -10.88
C SER A 114 -4.74 -1.83 -9.93
N VAL A 115 -3.96 -2.44 -9.04
CA VAL A 115 -3.01 -1.71 -8.18
C VAL A 115 -2.00 -0.97 -9.04
N TYR A 116 -1.48 -1.59 -10.09
CA TYR A 116 -0.58 -0.96 -11.05
C TYR A 116 -1.23 0.25 -11.75
N GLY A 117 -2.48 0.10 -12.21
CA GLY A 117 -3.26 1.18 -12.79
C GLY A 117 -3.44 2.37 -11.84
N PHE A 118 -3.64 2.08 -10.55
CA PHE A 118 -3.74 3.10 -9.52
C PHE A 118 -2.40 3.84 -9.30
N TYR A 119 -1.28 3.12 -9.25
CA TYR A 119 0.06 3.75 -9.17
C TYR A 119 0.38 4.64 -10.37
N LYS A 120 -0.04 4.25 -11.59
CA LYS A 120 0.06 5.13 -12.76
C LYS A 120 -0.69 6.44 -12.57
N LYS A 121 -1.92 6.39 -12.03
CA LYS A 121 -2.73 7.58 -11.71
C LYS A 121 -2.03 8.46 -10.66
N LEU A 122 -1.46 7.86 -9.61
CA LEU A 122 -0.70 8.58 -8.56
C LEU A 122 0.54 9.31 -9.12
N ILE A 123 1.32 8.62 -9.94
CA ILE A 123 2.52 9.17 -10.57
C ILE A 123 2.16 10.32 -11.51
N ALA A 124 1.16 10.13 -12.37
CA ALA A 124 0.67 11.16 -13.29
C ALA A 124 0.19 12.41 -12.51
N MET A 125 -0.64 12.22 -11.48
CA MET A 125 -1.11 13.32 -10.64
C MET A 125 0.06 14.10 -10.03
N ARG A 126 1.10 13.42 -9.56
CA ARG A 126 2.27 14.09 -8.98
C ARG A 126 3.08 14.86 -10.01
N HIS A 127 3.15 14.39 -11.25
CA HIS A 127 3.83 15.10 -12.34
C HIS A 127 3.03 16.30 -12.85
N ASP A 128 1.73 16.17 -12.94
CA ASP A 128 0.86 17.13 -13.59
C ASP A 128 0.29 18.19 -12.63
N ASN A 129 0.37 17.95 -11.31
CA ASN A 129 -0.16 18.84 -10.28
C ASN A 129 0.96 19.43 -9.41
N ALA A 130 1.22 20.73 -9.59
CA ALA A 130 2.27 21.44 -8.86
C ALA A 130 2.01 21.49 -7.35
N THR A 131 0.75 21.58 -6.92
CA THR A 131 0.38 21.59 -5.50
C THR A 131 0.69 20.25 -4.84
N VAL A 132 0.44 19.12 -5.50
CA VAL A 132 0.87 17.81 -5.03
C VAL A 132 2.40 17.72 -4.97
N ALA A 133 3.09 18.20 -6.01
CA ALA A 133 4.55 18.06 -6.09
C ALA A 133 5.29 18.92 -5.08
N THR A 134 4.94 20.21 -4.94
CA THR A 134 5.74 21.20 -4.21
C THR A 134 4.98 21.99 -3.15
N GLY A 135 3.65 21.91 -3.09
CA GLY A 135 2.82 22.65 -2.14
C GLY A 135 3.22 22.40 -0.68
N GLU A 136 2.88 23.34 0.17
CA GLU A 136 3.04 23.21 1.61
C GLU A 136 2.18 22.06 2.14
N TRP A 137 2.64 21.41 3.19
CA TRP A 137 1.95 20.30 3.83
C TRP A 137 1.51 20.69 5.24
N ASN A 138 0.26 20.41 5.58
CA ASN A 138 -0.27 20.66 6.91
C ASN A 138 -1.13 19.48 7.38
N LEU A 139 -0.77 18.92 8.55
CA LEU A 139 -1.49 17.82 9.18
C LEU A 139 -2.81 18.33 9.75
N LEU A 140 -3.86 17.53 9.59
CA LEU A 140 -5.17 17.71 10.19
C LEU A 140 -5.46 16.59 11.17
N ALA A 141 -6.25 16.84 12.19
CA ALA A 141 -6.72 15.84 13.16
C ALA A 141 -5.59 14.93 13.68
N ALA A 142 -4.51 15.54 14.17
CA ALA A 142 -3.27 14.85 14.56
C ALA A 142 -3.47 13.74 15.61
N ASP A 143 -4.54 13.81 16.41
CA ASP A 143 -4.86 12.86 17.48
C ASP A 143 -5.87 11.78 17.03
N ASP A 144 -6.31 11.76 15.76
CA ASP A 144 -7.21 10.73 15.26
C ASP A 144 -6.44 9.42 15.00
N GLU A 145 -6.90 8.33 15.60
CA GLU A 145 -6.24 7.02 15.51
C GLU A 145 -6.67 6.19 14.28
N GLN A 146 -7.66 6.64 13.52
CA GLN A 146 -8.26 5.89 12.41
C GLN A 146 -8.06 6.57 11.06
N VAL A 147 -8.22 7.90 11.06
CA VAL A 147 -8.17 8.71 9.84
C VAL A 147 -6.90 9.55 9.82
N TYR A 148 -6.14 9.41 8.75
CA TYR A 148 -5.00 10.25 8.47
C TYR A 148 -5.37 11.30 7.42
N ALA A 149 -5.29 12.57 7.78
CA ALA A 149 -5.68 13.67 6.92
C ALA A 149 -4.66 14.79 6.90
N PHE A 150 -4.47 15.40 5.74
CA PHE A 150 -3.60 16.57 5.57
C PHE A 150 -4.00 17.38 4.34
N THR A 151 -3.58 18.63 4.32
CA THR A 151 -3.69 19.47 3.12
C THR A 151 -2.34 19.68 2.43
N ARG A 152 -2.42 19.91 1.12
CA ARG A 152 -1.32 20.45 0.30
C ARG A 152 -1.80 21.78 -0.26
N THR A 153 -1.00 22.85 -0.13
CA THR A 153 -1.41 24.20 -0.54
C THR A 153 -0.31 24.88 -1.33
N SER A 154 -0.69 25.54 -2.43
CA SER A 154 0.19 26.35 -3.26
C SER A 154 -0.58 27.57 -3.79
N GLY A 155 -0.32 28.76 -3.24
CA GLY A 155 -1.12 29.95 -3.51
C GLY A 155 -2.57 29.75 -3.07
N ASP A 156 -3.51 29.93 -3.97
CA ASP A 156 -4.95 29.75 -3.73
C ASP A 156 -5.43 28.31 -3.97
N ASP A 157 -4.54 27.42 -4.41
CA ASP A 157 -4.85 26.02 -4.70
C ASP A 157 -4.61 25.14 -3.47
N THR A 158 -5.64 24.44 -3.02
CA THR A 158 -5.56 23.56 -1.86
C THR A 158 -6.17 22.20 -2.17
N ILE A 159 -5.42 21.16 -1.88
CA ILE A 159 -5.82 19.76 -2.01
C ILE A 159 -5.90 19.15 -0.61
N LEU A 160 -7.02 18.53 -0.30
CA LEU A 160 -7.22 17.71 0.89
C LEU A 160 -6.96 16.25 0.54
N VAL A 161 -6.18 15.57 1.36
CA VAL A 161 -5.99 14.12 1.34
C VAL A 161 -6.53 13.56 2.64
N VAL A 162 -7.44 12.61 2.56
CA VAL A 162 -8.03 11.95 3.73
C VAL A 162 -8.09 10.44 3.50
N VAL A 163 -7.60 9.66 4.47
CA VAL A 163 -7.48 8.19 4.34
C VAL A 163 -7.89 7.52 5.65
N ASN A 164 -8.85 6.63 5.58
CA ASN A 164 -9.15 5.69 6.66
C ASN A 164 -8.14 4.54 6.65
N LEU A 165 -7.34 4.41 7.71
CA LEU A 165 -6.31 3.39 7.86
C LEU A 165 -6.80 2.14 8.60
N THR A 166 -8.12 1.92 8.65
CA THR A 166 -8.72 0.79 9.35
C THR A 166 -9.56 -0.09 8.43
N ASP A 167 -9.82 -1.30 8.88
CA ASP A 167 -10.65 -2.33 8.21
C ASP A 167 -12.17 -2.17 8.43
N ARG A 168 -12.57 -1.03 9.01
CA ARG A 168 -13.97 -0.65 9.29
C ARG A 168 -14.25 0.78 8.87
N SER A 169 -15.50 1.18 8.78
CA SER A 169 -15.84 2.59 8.55
C SER A 169 -15.34 3.46 9.70
N ALA A 170 -14.88 4.66 9.38
CA ALA A 170 -14.44 5.66 10.33
C ALA A 170 -15.16 6.99 10.07
N GLY A 171 -15.53 7.70 11.13
CA GLY A 171 -16.10 9.03 11.00
C GLY A 171 -15.09 10.04 10.48
N LEU A 172 -15.53 11.04 9.73
CA LEU A 172 -14.68 12.16 9.35
C LEU A 172 -14.30 12.99 10.60
N PRO A 173 -12.99 13.27 10.80
CA PRO A 173 -12.57 14.20 11.87
C PRO A 173 -13.21 15.58 11.70
N GLY A 174 -13.49 16.27 12.82
CA GLY A 174 -14.16 17.57 12.82
C GLY A 174 -13.48 18.61 11.93
N GLU A 175 -12.16 18.72 11.98
CA GLU A 175 -11.39 19.63 11.12
C GLU A 175 -11.56 19.32 9.63
N VAL A 176 -11.67 18.05 9.25
CA VAL A 176 -11.92 17.62 7.86
C VAL A 176 -13.34 17.95 7.46
N ALA A 177 -14.31 17.66 8.32
CA ALA A 177 -15.72 17.96 8.06
C ALA A 177 -15.97 19.47 7.90
N GLU A 178 -15.30 20.32 8.69
CA GLU A 178 -15.38 21.78 8.56
C GLU A 178 -14.84 22.27 7.21
N LEU A 179 -13.75 21.72 6.71
CA LEU A 179 -13.19 22.06 5.40
C LEU A 179 -14.10 21.66 4.24
N LEU A 180 -14.81 20.53 4.37
CA LEU A 180 -15.69 19.99 3.34
C LEU A 180 -17.09 20.63 3.36
N GLY A 181 -17.48 21.29 4.46
CA GLY A 181 -18.77 21.96 4.59
C GLY A 181 -19.95 21.03 4.30
N ASP A 182 -20.81 21.41 3.37
CA ASP A 182 -22.02 20.65 3.00
C ASP A 182 -21.74 19.41 2.14
N GLY A 183 -20.47 19.07 1.88
CA GLY A 183 -20.04 17.92 1.09
C GLY A 183 -19.18 18.29 -0.12
N VAL A 184 -18.97 17.33 -1.01
CA VAL A 184 -18.12 17.49 -2.20
C VAL A 184 -18.86 17.09 -3.46
N ALA A 185 -18.60 17.78 -4.57
CA ALA A 185 -19.03 17.37 -5.89
C ALA A 185 -18.08 16.32 -6.49
N GLU A 186 -18.58 15.47 -7.39
CA GLU A 186 -17.73 14.49 -8.09
C GLU A 186 -16.53 15.14 -8.80
N SER A 187 -16.72 16.35 -9.36
CA SER A 187 -15.67 17.09 -10.04
C SER A 187 -14.51 17.57 -9.13
N GLN A 188 -14.71 17.57 -7.82
CA GLN A 188 -13.68 17.92 -6.83
C GLN A 188 -12.85 16.71 -6.41
N ILE A 189 -13.32 15.48 -6.64
CA ILE A 189 -12.55 14.27 -6.33
C ILE A 189 -11.53 14.03 -7.44
N LEU A 190 -10.27 14.25 -7.10
CA LEU A 190 -9.14 14.06 -8.01
C LEU A 190 -8.74 12.58 -8.09
N LEU A 191 -8.82 11.87 -6.99
CA LEU A 191 -8.50 10.44 -6.90
C LEU A 191 -9.22 9.81 -5.71
N SER A 192 -9.63 8.56 -5.86
CA SER A 192 -10.20 7.74 -4.79
C SER A 192 -9.78 6.28 -4.92
N THR A 193 -9.70 5.57 -3.80
CA THR A 193 -9.52 4.11 -3.76
C THR A 193 -10.81 3.33 -3.97
N TYR A 194 -11.94 4.01 -4.02
CA TYR A 194 -13.26 3.50 -4.41
C TYR A 194 -13.73 4.24 -5.68
N ASP A 195 -14.89 3.91 -6.20
CA ASP A 195 -15.47 4.74 -7.25
C ASP A 195 -15.87 6.13 -6.69
N VAL A 196 -15.82 7.14 -7.55
CA VAL A 196 -16.06 8.55 -7.17
C VAL A 196 -17.43 8.76 -6.54
N ALA A 197 -18.48 8.12 -7.11
CA ALA A 197 -19.84 8.26 -6.59
C ALA A 197 -19.99 7.62 -5.20
N HIS A 198 -19.24 6.55 -4.89
CA HIS A 198 -19.16 5.99 -3.55
C HIS A 198 -18.56 7.01 -2.57
N SER A 199 -17.41 7.57 -2.90
CA SER A 199 -16.71 8.51 -2.02
C SER A 199 -17.51 9.80 -1.76
N VAL A 200 -18.21 10.34 -2.76
CA VAL A 200 -19.15 11.45 -2.56
C VAL A 200 -20.21 11.11 -1.53
N LYS A 201 -20.79 9.90 -1.61
CA LYS A 201 -21.82 9.46 -0.65
C LYS A 201 -21.26 9.21 0.74
N SER A 202 -20.06 8.65 0.86
CA SER A 202 -19.38 8.43 2.14
C SER A 202 -19.14 9.76 2.84
N ILE A 203 -18.54 10.72 2.14
CA ILE A 203 -18.26 12.07 2.64
C ILE A 203 -19.56 12.79 3.07
N ALA A 204 -20.61 12.71 2.26
CA ALA A 204 -21.91 13.30 2.59
C ALA A 204 -22.56 12.70 3.84
N ARG A 205 -22.19 11.47 4.23
CA ARG A 205 -22.62 10.85 5.50
C ARG A 205 -21.68 11.16 6.65
N GLY A 206 -20.60 11.91 6.45
CA GLY A 206 -19.59 12.20 7.45
C GLY A 206 -18.71 11.02 7.81
N GLU A 207 -18.48 10.09 6.89
CA GLU A 207 -17.69 8.87 7.13
C GLU A 207 -16.84 8.51 5.91
N LEU A 208 -15.85 7.63 6.13
CA LEU A 208 -15.10 6.92 5.10
C LEU A 208 -15.33 5.42 5.28
N ALA A 209 -15.43 4.69 4.18
CA ALA A 209 -15.45 3.23 4.21
C ALA A 209 -14.08 2.67 4.67
N ARG A 210 -14.02 1.36 4.95
CA ARG A 210 -12.75 0.69 5.29
C ARG A 210 -11.70 0.93 4.20
N TRP A 211 -10.48 1.27 4.59
CA TRP A 211 -9.36 1.52 3.67
C TRP A 211 -9.64 2.57 2.58
N GLU A 212 -10.68 3.36 2.75
CA GLU A 212 -11.00 4.41 1.79
C GLU A 212 -10.02 5.57 1.90
N GLY A 213 -9.46 5.97 0.77
CA GLY A 213 -8.63 7.17 0.63
C GLY A 213 -9.15 8.03 -0.50
N VAL A 214 -9.22 9.34 -0.26
CA VAL A 214 -9.74 10.32 -1.20
C VAL A 214 -8.82 11.54 -1.27
N VAL A 215 -8.57 12.01 -2.49
CA VAL A 215 -7.87 13.26 -2.80
C VAL A 215 -8.87 14.24 -3.38
N ILE A 216 -9.03 15.37 -2.74
CA ILE A 216 -10.12 16.33 -2.99
C ILE A 216 -9.54 17.71 -3.28
N GLN A 217 -10.01 18.37 -4.34
CA GLN A 217 -9.76 19.78 -4.62
C GLN A 217 -10.71 20.63 -3.76
N LEU A 218 -10.19 21.50 -2.92
CA LEU A 218 -10.96 22.45 -2.10
C LEU A 218 -11.25 23.75 -2.84
#